data_499360230abc2da8a1c6912ca47a30f8
#
_entry.id   499360230abc2da8a1c6912ca47a30f8
#
_cell.length_a   1.000
_cell.length_b   1.000
_cell.length_c   1.000
_cell.angle_alpha   90.00
_cell.angle_beta   90.00
_cell.angle_gamma   90.00
#
_symmetry.space_group_name_H-M   'P 1'
#
loop_
_entity.id
_entity.type
_entity.pdbx_description
1 polymer ?
#
loop_
_entity_poly.entity_id
_entity_poly.type
_entity_poly.pdbx_seq_one_letter_code
_entity_poly.pdbx_strand_id
1 'polypeptide(L)'
;MTTLDFCMDYWKSPFHEIFGGGHVLTANGDAGAFDAFLQALEQRGWTRYDGWEELGNRFATYCNGGEALHVSYFSYRKMIRVVVETGDPCLPPRREDQAMPFVTKPLVTQVKLAYCKADCGMSYVIRLSDGRFVIIDGGYDEYEEAERLYDILCEQNALERITVAAWIITHPHGDHYLCFMRFMEQYGDRVCLEHLLYNWPLPRRCKYPCNTEAYDQFVSGLACRVIVPHTGQRFCYGDATFDVLFATEDLYPNLIKNTNDTSLVFRMDLGGKRFLWLADAEAVSCEEICRSFSADALRCDVLQVGHHGYDGGSPELYRRSDPEILLWPCPDFWYHVVRLWKSNDFLRDSRRIKRIFIESHETTVLDMSLEDPFFAPNVSLDDHHPLCYESFGDVSRVIDLGWSCITGGDTGYLFPYLSLFDGVCQLDRTSERGVCQLQTPKQMEGVRSYTLTMNGYAPSNEKGKMGILINDPNPTVRNDEAILWLPMELSADEVAFACTLTVDVQKGQGVLRYNGAEALTFPYQPVENTGLYLVLDNICVRLTKLQLQ
;
A
#
# COMPACT_ATOMS: atom_id res chain seq x y z
N MET A 1 37.83 -11.60 -25.11
CA MET A 1 36.52 -10.95 -25.29
C MET A 1 35.80 -11.10 -23.96
N THR A 2 35.57 -10.01 -23.28
CA THR A 2 34.82 -9.99 -22.00
C THR A 2 33.37 -10.36 -22.24
N THR A 3 32.62 -10.67 -21.17
CA THR A 3 31.16 -10.88 -21.24
C THR A 3 30.44 -9.65 -21.80
N LEU A 4 30.83 -8.46 -21.34
CA LEU A 4 30.28 -7.20 -21.85
C LEU A 4 30.53 -7.03 -23.36
N ASP A 5 31.77 -7.27 -23.83
CA ASP A 5 32.10 -7.19 -25.26
C ASP A 5 31.21 -8.15 -26.09
N PHE A 6 31.05 -9.37 -25.61
CA PHE A 6 30.20 -10.36 -26.30
C PHE A 6 28.75 -9.90 -26.39
N CYS A 7 28.15 -9.45 -25.30
CA CYS A 7 26.76 -9.02 -25.30
C CYS A 7 26.57 -7.76 -26.15
N MET A 8 27.49 -6.77 -26.11
CA MET A 8 27.43 -5.59 -26.96
C MET A 8 27.53 -5.96 -28.45
N ASP A 9 28.44 -6.86 -28.80
CA ASP A 9 28.59 -7.33 -30.17
C ASP A 9 27.38 -8.11 -30.65
N TYR A 10 26.76 -8.90 -29.79
CA TYR A 10 25.60 -9.70 -30.13
C TYR A 10 24.36 -8.80 -30.38
N TRP A 11 24.07 -7.90 -29.45
CA TRP A 11 22.88 -7.07 -29.48
C TRP A 11 23.04 -5.72 -30.19
N LYS A 12 24.28 -5.33 -30.54
CA LYS A 12 24.60 -4.02 -31.13
C LYS A 12 24.05 -2.84 -30.31
N SER A 13 24.10 -2.95 -28.98
CA SER A 13 23.57 -1.97 -28.05
C SER A 13 24.58 -1.70 -26.94
N PRO A 14 24.69 -0.45 -26.45
CA PRO A 14 25.64 -0.10 -25.39
C PRO A 14 25.13 -0.58 -24.02
N PHE A 15 26.06 -0.82 -23.12
CA PHE A 15 25.79 -1.02 -21.71
C PHE A 15 25.73 0.31 -20.95
N HIS A 16 24.94 0.31 -19.87
CA HIS A 16 24.91 1.33 -18.85
C HIS A 16 25.29 0.70 -17.51
N GLU A 17 26.17 1.35 -16.78
CA GLU A 17 26.51 0.91 -15.42
C GLU A 17 25.34 1.14 -14.47
N ILE A 18 25.08 0.16 -13.63
CA ILE A 18 24.04 0.14 -12.59
C ILE A 18 24.67 -0.07 -11.22
N PHE A 19 23.83 -0.10 -10.18
CA PHE A 19 24.25 -0.35 -8.80
C PHE A 19 25.00 -1.69 -8.66
N GLY A 20 25.87 -1.80 -7.66
CA GLY A 20 26.62 -3.03 -7.39
C GLY A 20 27.73 -3.36 -8.41
N GLY A 21 28.09 -2.42 -9.30
CA GLY A 21 29.07 -2.65 -10.37
C GLY A 21 28.53 -3.48 -11.54
N GLY A 22 27.23 -3.70 -11.58
CA GLY A 22 26.53 -4.35 -12.68
C GLY A 22 26.41 -3.45 -13.92
N HIS A 23 25.96 -4.05 -15.01
CA HIS A 23 25.77 -3.36 -16.29
C HIS A 23 24.47 -3.83 -16.96
N VAL A 24 23.68 -2.90 -17.45
CA VAL A 24 22.43 -3.18 -18.18
C VAL A 24 22.50 -2.77 -19.65
N LEU A 25 22.00 -3.63 -20.52
CA LEU A 25 21.81 -3.40 -21.95
C LEU A 25 20.36 -3.70 -22.31
N THR A 26 19.79 -2.89 -23.19
CA THR A 26 18.46 -3.13 -23.74
C THR A 26 18.52 -3.19 -25.27
N ALA A 27 17.84 -4.17 -25.86
CA ALA A 27 17.77 -4.36 -27.30
C ALA A 27 16.34 -4.71 -27.76
N ASN A 28 16.02 -4.44 -29.01
CA ASN A 28 14.81 -4.96 -29.63
C ASN A 28 15.01 -6.42 -30.02
N GLY A 29 14.02 -7.27 -29.75
CA GLY A 29 14.07 -8.68 -30.10
C GLY A 29 12.72 -9.36 -29.87
N ASP A 30 12.56 -10.52 -30.46
CA ASP A 30 11.41 -11.41 -30.25
C ASP A 30 11.82 -12.63 -29.39
N ALA A 31 10.87 -13.52 -29.15
CA ALA A 31 11.11 -14.75 -28.40
C ALA A 31 12.18 -15.65 -29.05
N GLY A 32 12.25 -15.68 -30.38
CA GLY A 32 13.27 -16.43 -31.10
C GLY A 32 14.68 -15.87 -30.90
N ALA A 33 14.82 -14.53 -30.90
CA ALA A 33 16.09 -13.87 -30.59
C ALA A 33 16.53 -14.11 -29.13
N PHE A 34 15.58 -14.14 -28.20
CA PHE A 34 15.84 -14.52 -26.80
C PHE A 34 16.40 -15.95 -26.72
N ASP A 35 15.70 -16.93 -27.32
CA ASP A 35 16.13 -18.34 -27.30
C ASP A 35 17.50 -18.52 -27.97
N ALA A 36 17.74 -17.85 -29.09
CA ALA A 36 19.04 -17.91 -29.78
C ALA A 36 20.18 -17.33 -28.91
N PHE A 37 19.91 -16.27 -28.16
CA PHE A 37 20.91 -15.71 -27.26
C PHE A 37 21.21 -16.64 -26.08
N LEU A 38 20.21 -17.28 -25.49
CA LEU A 38 20.42 -18.27 -24.43
C LEU A 38 21.27 -19.46 -24.93
N GLN A 39 20.99 -19.97 -26.13
CA GLN A 39 21.83 -21.00 -26.76
C GLN A 39 23.29 -20.54 -26.97
N ALA A 40 23.48 -19.30 -27.39
CA ALA A 40 24.83 -18.72 -27.56
C ALA A 40 25.58 -18.61 -26.21
N LEU A 41 24.88 -18.34 -25.10
CA LEU A 41 25.46 -18.36 -23.75
C LEU A 41 25.90 -19.79 -23.36
N GLU A 42 25.04 -20.79 -23.55
CA GLU A 42 25.33 -22.19 -23.23
C GLU A 42 26.54 -22.71 -24.04
N GLN A 43 26.62 -22.38 -25.33
CA GLN A 43 27.76 -22.70 -26.19
C GLN A 43 29.08 -22.05 -25.71
N ARG A 44 29.01 -21.00 -24.89
CA ARG A 44 30.15 -20.32 -24.28
C ARG A 44 30.44 -20.81 -22.85
N GLY A 45 29.77 -21.87 -22.39
CA GLY A 45 29.99 -22.47 -21.08
C GLY A 45 29.24 -21.80 -19.94
N TRP A 46 28.24 -20.94 -20.24
CA TRP A 46 27.34 -20.43 -19.21
C TRP A 46 26.38 -21.52 -18.77
N THR A 47 26.14 -21.63 -17.49
CA THR A 47 25.20 -22.60 -16.90
C THR A 47 23.94 -21.87 -16.45
N ARG A 48 22.81 -22.38 -16.86
CA ARG A 48 21.53 -21.84 -16.40
C ARG A 48 21.38 -22.08 -14.89
N TYR A 49 21.12 -20.97 -14.16
CA TYR A 49 20.86 -21.00 -12.73
C TYR A 49 19.36 -21.11 -12.47
N ASP A 50 18.54 -20.24 -13.10
CA ASP A 50 17.09 -20.19 -12.93
C ASP A 50 16.40 -19.67 -14.19
N GLY A 51 15.08 -19.76 -14.25
CA GLY A 51 14.30 -19.14 -15.31
C GLY A 51 12.86 -19.60 -15.29
N TRP A 52 11.99 -18.67 -15.63
CA TRP A 52 10.55 -18.85 -15.68
C TRP A 52 9.93 -18.04 -16.81
N GLU A 53 8.66 -18.32 -17.10
CA GLU A 53 7.89 -17.55 -18.08
C GLU A 53 6.46 -17.32 -17.57
N GLU A 54 5.90 -16.19 -17.95
CA GLU A 54 4.52 -15.81 -17.64
C GLU A 54 3.93 -14.96 -18.76
N LEU A 55 2.81 -15.40 -19.31
CA LEU A 55 2.01 -14.62 -20.30
C LEU A 55 2.85 -14.06 -21.47
N GLY A 56 3.81 -14.86 -21.90
CA GLY A 56 4.71 -14.54 -23.00
C GLY A 56 5.99 -13.79 -22.64
N ASN A 57 6.11 -13.26 -21.43
CA ASN A 57 7.37 -12.79 -20.90
C ASN A 57 8.25 -13.97 -20.47
N ARG A 58 9.57 -13.87 -20.66
CA ARG A 58 10.53 -14.92 -20.34
C ARG A 58 11.72 -14.36 -19.60
N PHE A 59 12.18 -15.07 -18.61
CA PHE A 59 13.27 -14.67 -17.73
C PHE A 59 14.23 -15.83 -17.53
N ALA A 60 15.52 -15.53 -17.54
CA ALA A 60 16.55 -16.53 -17.30
C ALA A 60 17.77 -15.91 -16.63
N THR A 61 18.35 -16.63 -15.69
CA THR A 61 19.61 -16.30 -15.03
C THR A 61 20.65 -17.36 -15.37
N TYR A 62 21.84 -16.92 -15.75
CA TYR A 62 22.99 -17.75 -16.08
C TYR A 62 24.19 -17.35 -15.23
N CYS A 63 25.07 -18.31 -14.94
CA CYS A 63 26.30 -18.11 -14.18
C CYS A 63 27.50 -18.67 -14.93
N ASN A 64 28.64 -17.98 -14.80
CA ASN A 64 29.92 -18.45 -15.32
C ASN A 64 31.09 -17.77 -14.60
N GLY A 65 31.86 -18.55 -13.82
CA GLY A 65 33.18 -18.12 -13.32
C GLY A 65 33.19 -16.84 -12.45
N GLY A 66 32.19 -16.63 -11.61
CA GLY A 66 32.05 -15.44 -10.74
C GLY A 66 31.32 -14.26 -11.41
N GLU A 67 30.66 -14.52 -12.53
CA GLU A 67 29.74 -13.58 -13.18
C GLU A 67 28.32 -14.16 -13.20
N ALA A 68 27.30 -13.30 -13.12
CA ALA A 68 25.92 -13.64 -13.39
C ALA A 68 25.36 -12.80 -14.54
N LEU A 69 24.43 -13.40 -15.28
CA LEU A 69 23.80 -12.77 -16.42
C LEU A 69 22.31 -13.02 -16.36
N HIS A 70 21.53 -11.94 -16.26
CA HIS A 70 20.06 -11.99 -16.21
C HIS A 70 19.51 -11.50 -17.54
N VAL A 71 18.70 -12.36 -18.18
CA VAL A 71 18.10 -12.07 -19.48
C VAL A 71 16.59 -12.02 -19.33
N SER A 72 15.99 -10.91 -19.68
CA SER A 72 14.54 -10.71 -19.66
C SER A 72 14.03 -10.43 -21.06
N TYR A 73 12.97 -11.11 -21.47
CA TYR A 73 12.22 -10.82 -22.68
C TYR A 73 10.81 -10.36 -22.32
N PHE A 74 10.45 -9.17 -22.75
CA PHE A 74 9.13 -8.57 -22.56
C PHE A 74 8.33 -8.62 -23.86
N SER A 75 7.35 -9.52 -23.91
CA SER A 75 6.61 -9.86 -25.15
C SER A 75 5.83 -8.69 -25.73
N TYR A 76 5.19 -7.86 -24.91
CA TYR A 76 4.44 -6.69 -25.35
C TYR A 76 5.33 -5.60 -25.94
N ARG A 77 6.55 -5.46 -25.42
CA ARG A 77 7.53 -4.46 -25.86
C ARG A 77 8.40 -4.97 -26.99
N LYS A 78 8.43 -6.29 -27.24
CA LYS A 78 9.44 -6.95 -28.08
C LYS A 78 10.85 -6.51 -27.71
N MET A 79 11.11 -6.48 -26.44
CA MET A 79 12.34 -5.96 -25.83
C MET A 79 13.06 -7.07 -25.07
N ILE A 80 14.37 -7.12 -25.26
CA ILE A 80 15.26 -7.96 -24.48
C ILE A 80 16.12 -7.05 -23.61
N ARG A 81 16.27 -7.40 -22.35
CA ARG A 81 17.17 -6.77 -21.41
C ARG A 81 18.20 -7.79 -20.96
N VAL A 82 19.43 -7.37 -20.89
CA VAL A 82 20.54 -8.16 -20.38
C VAL A 82 21.20 -7.38 -19.26
N VAL A 83 21.25 -7.96 -18.05
CA VAL A 83 22.02 -7.44 -16.93
C VAL A 83 23.21 -8.37 -16.72
N VAL A 84 24.40 -7.81 -16.58
CA VAL A 84 25.63 -8.53 -16.26
C VAL A 84 26.15 -8.05 -14.92
N GLU A 85 26.30 -8.96 -13.98
CA GLU A 85 26.96 -8.75 -12.69
C GLU A 85 28.32 -9.45 -12.68
N THR A 86 29.31 -8.78 -12.10
CA THR A 86 30.69 -9.29 -12.00
C THR A 86 31.12 -9.31 -10.54
N GLY A 87 32.16 -10.06 -10.21
CA GLY A 87 32.72 -10.07 -8.84
C GLY A 87 32.06 -11.07 -7.90
N ASP A 88 31.57 -12.19 -8.43
CA ASP A 88 30.93 -13.26 -7.67
C ASP A 88 29.63 -12.82 -6.95
N PRO A 89 28.62 -12.36 -7.71
CA PRO A 89 27.39 -11.85 -7.14
C PRO A 89 26.65 -12.92 -6.34
N CYS A 90 25.99 -12.47 -5.27
CA CYS A 90 25.11 -13.33 -4.49
C CYS A 90 23.77 -13.48 -5.22
N LEU A 91 23.50 -14.66 -5.71
CA LEU A 91 22.23 -14.93 -6.38
C LEU A 91 21.10 -15.22 -5.37
N PRO A 92 19.88 -14.78 -5.68
CA PRO A 92 18.74 -15.06 -4.82
C PRO A 92 18.43 -16.57 -4.78
N PRO A 93 17.98 -17.10 -3.63
CA PRO A 93 17.70 -18.52 -3.48
C PRO A 93 16.48 -18.94 -4.34
N ARG A 94 16.58 -20.12 -4.94
CA ARG A 94 15.50 -20.75 -5.74
C ARG A 94 14.62 -21.63 -4.88
N ARG A 95 13.49 -22.02 -5.41
CA ARG A 95 12.57 -22.96 -4.72
C ARG A 95 13.25 -24.27 -4.36
N GLU A 96 14.07 -24.82 -5.24
CA GLU A 96 14.81 -26.06 -5.02
C GLU A 96 15.89 -25.96 -3.95
N ASP A 97 16.38 -24.75 -3.66
CA ASP A 97 17.38 -24.51 -2.63
C ASP A 97 16.75 -24.41 -1.22
N GLN A 98 15.41 -24.40 -1.12
CA GLN A 98 14.70 -24.23 0.13
C GLN A 98 14.29 -25.57 0.73
N ALA A 99 14.83 -25.90 1.91
CA ALA A 99 14.20 -26.86 2.80
C ALA A 99 12.92 -26.21 3.37
N MET A 100 11.80 -26.91 3.32
CA MET A 100 10.50 -26.36 3.74
C MET A 100 9.88 -27.18 4.90
N PRO A 101 10.53 -27.25 6.08
CA PRO A 101 9.87 -27.80 7.24
C PRO A 101 8.71 -26.87 7.64
N PHE A 102 7.53 -27.44 7.90
CA PHE A 102 6.48 -26.67 8.54
C PHE A 102 6.75 -26.59 10.05
N VAL A 103 7.14 -25.42 10.52
CA VAL A 103 7.43 -25.13 11.95
C VAL A 103 6.28 -24.35 12.56
N THR A 104 5.74 -23.39 11.82
CA THR A 104 4.67 -22.49 12.27
C THR A 104 3.82 -22.03 11.10
N LYS A 105 2.66 -21.44 11.37
CA LYS A 105 1.81 -20.85 10.36
C LYS A 105 2.44 -19.57 9.78
N PRO A 106 2.33 -19.33 8.48
CA PRO A 106 2.84 -18.10 7.88
C PRO A 106 1.96 -16.90 8.26
N LEU A 107 2.60 -15.75 8.50
CA LEU A 107 1.93 -14.48 8.84
C LEU A 107 2.44 -13.36 7.92
N VAL A 108 1.58 -12.39 7.63
CA VAL A 108 1.97 -11.09 7.09
C VAL A 108 1.55 -10.01 8.07
N THR A 109 2.49 -9.24 8.55
CA THR A 109 2.27 -8.20 9.55
C THR A 109 2.58 -6.84 8.96
N GLN A 110 1.59 -5.94 8.91
CA GLN A 110 1.81 -4.52 8.71
C GLN A 110 2.11 -3.90 10.07
N VAL A 111 3.32 -3.39 10.25
CA VAL A 111 3.79 -2.84 11.51
C VAL A 111 3.20 -1.45 11.72
N LYS A 112 2.57 -1.19 12.85
CA LYS A 112 2.17 0.16 13.23
C LYS A 112 3.42 0.99 13.53
N LEU A 113 3.63 2.05 12.77
CA LEU A 113 4.67 3.04 13.04
C LEU A 113 4.14 4.19 13.89
N ALA A 114 5.01 4.82 14.69
CA ALA A 114 4.66 5.92 15.58
C ALA A 114 4.84 7.26 14.86
N TYR A 115 3.85 7.66 14.10
CA TYR A 115 3.90 8.91 13.37
C TYR A 115 3.81 10.13 14.27
N CYS A 116 4.69 11.07 14.03
CA CYS A 116 4.66 12.38 14.64
C CYS A 116 4.71 13.43 13.54
N LYS A 117 3.75 14.34 13.48
CA LYS A 117 3.76 15.52 12.59
C LYS A 117 3.82 15.23 11.08
N ALA A 118 3.07 14.28 10.59
CA ALA A 118 2.94 14.01 9.16
C ALA A 118 4.09 13.23 8.49
N ASP A 119 4.99 12.65 9.24
CA ASP A 119 5.95 11.73 8.69
C ASP A 119 5.27 10.40 8.35
N CYS A 120 5.60 9.82 7.21
CA CYS A 120 5.17 8.50 6.78
C CYS A 120 6.34 7.54 6.86
N GLY A 121 6.08 6.27 6.79
CA GLY A 121 7.08 5.23 6.71
C GLY A 121 6.45 3.94 6.24
N MET A 122 7.22 2.89 6.09
CA MET A 122 6.72 1.59 5.68
C MET A 122 7.49 0.49 6.38
N SER A 123 6.77 -0.45 7.01
CA SER A 123 7.40 -1.62 7.63
C SER A 123 6.46 -2.83 7.60
N TYR A 124 6.94 -3.95 7.06
CA TYR A 124 6.21 -5.20 7.02
C TYR A 124 7.10 -6.37 7.46
N VAL A 125 6.52 -7.26 8.26
CA VAL A 125 7.15 -8.50 8.71
C VAL A 125 6.37 -9.69 8.15
N ILE A 126 7.04 -10.55 7.43
CA ILE A 126 6.49 -11.78 6.87
C ILE A 126 7.15 -12.94 7.61
N ARG A 127 6.38 -13.65 8.44
CA ARG A 127 6.83 -14.90 9.04
C ARG A 127 6.53 -16.04 8.09
N LEU A 128 7.55 -16.78 7.71
CA LEU A 128 7.47 -17.95 6.84
C LEU A 128 7.03 -19.20 7.60
N SER A 129 6.56 -20.22 6.90
CA SER A 129 6.16 -21.48 7.53
C SER A 129 7.31 -22.23 8.20
N ASP A 130 8.55 -21.98 7.80
CA ASP A 130 9.77 -22.53 8.41
C ASP A 130 10.24 -21.76 9.65
N GLY A 131 9.52 -20.71 10.06
CA GLY A 131 9.77 -19.89 11.24
C GLY A 131 10.74 -18.73 11.03
N ARG A 132 11.37 -18.61 9.85
CA ARG A 132 12.19 -17.44 9.48
C ARG A 132 11.31 -16.26 9.08
N PHE A 133 11.94 -15.10 8.99
CA PHE A 133 11.27 -13.86 8.61
C PHE A 133 11.80 -13.30 7.29
N VAL A 134 10.92 -12.64 6.54
CA VAL A 134 11.29 -11.65 5.53
C VAL A 134 10.76 -10.31 6.00
N ILE A 135 11.60 -9.27 5.97
CA ILE A 135 11.20 -7.91 6.35
C ILE A 135 11.27 -7.03 5.11
N ILE A 136 10.27 -6.17 4.93
CA ILE A 136 10.23 -5.19 3.86
C ILE A 136 10.26 -3.81 4.52
N ASP A 137 11.31 -3.05 4.23
CA ASP A 137 11.62 -1.75 4.81
C ASP A 137 11.63 -1.75 6.37
N GLY A 138 11.42 -0.63 7.02
CA GLY A 138 11.46 -0.58 8.49
C GLY A 138 10.90 0.71 9.09
N GLY A 139 10.78 1.78 8.31
CA GLY A 139 10.42 3.09 8.81
C GLY A 139 11.64 3.95 9.16
N TYR A 140 11.41 4.98 9.96
CA TYR A 140 12.44 5.89 10.46
C TYR A 140 13.26 5.28 11.63
N ASP A 141 14.35 5.94 12.01
CA ASP A 141 15.19 5.60 13.17
C ASP A 141 14.73 6.26 14.48
N GLU A 142 13.59 6.94 14.45
CA GLU A 142 12.99 7.68 15.56
C GLU A 142 11.85 6.88 16.22
N TYR A 143 11.29 7.40 17.29
CA TYR A 143 10.05 6.94 17.94
C TYR A 143 10.01 5.45 18.36
N GLU A 144 11.16 4.88 18.70
CA GLU A 144 11.26 3.48 19.17
C GLU A 144 10.81 2.44 18.11
N GLU A 145 10.90 2.79 16.83
CA GLU A 145 10.47 1.89 15.75
C GLU A 145 11.30 0.59 15.72
N ALA A 146 12.60 0.69 15.95
CA ALA A 146 13.47 -0.49 16.02
C ALA A 146 13.11 -1.42 17.19
N GLU A 147 12.74 -0.87 18.36
CA GLU A 147 12.28 -1.64 19.50
C GLU A 147 10.95 -2.33 19.21
N ARG A 148 9.99 -1.60 18.67
CA ARG A 148 8.69 -2.14 18.23
C ARG A 148 8.84 -3.29 17.24
N LEU A 149 9.69 -3.12 16.25
CA LEU A 149 9.97 -4.16 15.26
C LEU A 149 10.60 -5.39 15.93
N TYR A 150 11.55 -5.19 16.87
CA TYR A 150 12.17 -6.27 17.62
C TYR A 150 11.15 -7.02 18.49
N ASP A 151 10.24 -6.32 19.16
CA ASP A 151 9.20 -6.92 19.96
C ASP A 151 8.26 -7.80 19.12
N ILE A 152 7.87 -7.35 17.94
CA ILE A 152 7.07 -8.13 16.98
C ILE A 152 7.82 -9.40 16.56
N LEU A 153 9.11 -9.28 16.26
CA LEU A 153 9.91 -10.45 15.91
C LEU A 153 10.02 -11.43 17.08
N CYS A 154 10.21 -10.94 18.31
CA CYS A 154 10.23 -11.77 19.52
C CYS A 154 8.88 -12.48 19.75
N GLU A 155 7.78 -11.77 19.63
CA GLU A 155 6.43 -12.31 19.83
C GLU A 155 6.10 -13.38 18.78
N GLN A 156 6.51 -13.17 17.54
CA GLN A 156 6.21 -14.08 16.43
C GLN A 156 7.27 -15.17 16.21
N ASN A 157 8.39 -15.14 16.92
CA ASN A 157 9.47 -16.08 16.72
C ASN A 157 9.06 -17.52 17.11
N ALA A 158 9.36 -18.45 16.23
CA ALA A 158 9.11 -19.89 16.43
C ALA A 158 10.40 -20.73 16.44
N LEU A 159 11.57 -20.09 16.33
CA LEU A 159 12.88 -20.72 16.31
C LEU A 159 13.65 -20.43 17.61
N GLU A 160 14.74 -21.15 17.84
CA GLU A 160 15.63 -20.86 19.00
C GLU A 160 16.26 -19.46 18.90
N ARG A 161 16.57 -19.02 17.69
CA ARG A 161 17.11 -17.69 17.39
C ARG A 161 16.26 -17.02 16.32
N ILE A 162 15.97 -15.73 16.48
CA ILE A 162 15.33 -14.93 15.45
C ILE A 162 16.21 -14.95 14.19
N THR A 163 15.66 -15.47 13.09
CA THR A 163 16.36 -15.57 11.80
C THR A 163 15.59 -14.80 10.74
N VAL A 164 16.22 -13.76 10.21
CA VAL A 164 15.72 -12.95 9.10
C VAL A 164 16.36 -13.48 7.82
N ALA A 165 15.59 -14.25 7.07
CA ALA A 165 16.04 -14.85 5.80
C ALA A 165 16.36 -13.78 4.75
N ALA A 166 15.57 -12.69 4.76
CA ALA A 166 15.80 -11.54 3.90
C ALA A 166 15.30 -10.25 4.55
N TRP A 167 16.06 -9.17 4.40
CA TRP A 167 15.58 -7.81 4.62
C TRP A 167 15.63 -7.08 3.28
N ILE A 168 14.48 -6.65 2.79
CA ILE A 168 14.34 -5.98 1.50
C ILE A 168 14.20 -4.48 1.78
N ILE A 169 15.15 -3.67 1.28
CA ILE A 169 15.05 -2.21 1.32
C ILE A 169 14.71 -1.73 -0.09
N THR A 170 13.53 -1.17 -0.22
CA THR A 170 12.92 -0.93 -1.52
C THR A 170 13.56 0.22 -2.28
N HIS A 171 13.89 1.33 -1.61
CA HIS A 171 14.52 2.49 -2.22
C HIS A 171 15.25 3.37 -1.17
N PRO A 172 16.08 4.36 -1.57
CA PRO A 172 16.97 5.07 -0.66
C PRO A 172 16.35 6.28 0.07
N HIS A 173 15.11 6.17 0.58
CA HIS A 173 14.51 7.20 1.43
C HIS A 173 14.55 6.80 2.90
N GLY A 174 14.73 7.79 3.78
CA GLY A 174 14.94 7.57 5.21
C GLY A 174 13.81 6.84 5.91
N ASP A 175 12.59 7.11 5.52
CA ASP A 175 11.36 6.48 6.03
C ASP A 175 11.20 5.00 5.62
N HIS A 176 12.17 4.43 4.91
CA HIS A 176 12.24 3.02 4.54
C HIS A 176 13.43 2.31 5.14
N TYR A 177 14.63 2.95 5.18
CA TYR A 177 15.84 2.25 5.58
C TYR A 177 16.44 2.66 6.94
N LEU A 178 16.09 3.81 7.50
CA LEU A 178 16.76 4.29 8.72
C LEU A 178 16.49 3.37 9.91
N CYS A 179 15.28 2.86 10.05
CA CYS A 179 14.98 1.89 11.10
C CYS A 179 15.80 0.59 10.96
N PHE A 180 16.10 0.14 9.74
CA PHE A 180 16.98 -1.01 9.53
C PHE A 180 18.37 -0.78 10.15
N MET A 181 18.98 0.38 9.89
CA MET A 181 20.29 0.72 10.47
C MET A 181 20.19 0.75 12.00
N ARG A 182 19.20 1.45 12.53
CA ARG A 182 18.98 1.55 13.98
C ARG A 182 18.72 0.19 14.62
N PHE A 183 17.91 -0.64 13.99
CA PHE A 183 17.62 -2.00 14.44
C PHE A 183 18.89 -2.87 14.50
N MET A 184 19.71 -2.84 13.47
CA MET A 184 20.95 -3.62 13.42
C MET A 184 21.99 -3.12 14.41
N GLU A 185 22.02 -1.81 14.71
CA GLU A 185 22.87 -1.26 15.78
C GLU A 185 22.44 -1.74 17.16
N GLN A 186 21.14 -1.83 17.43
CA GLN A 186 20.58 -2.16 18.75
C GLN A 186 20.41 -3.66 19.00
N TYR A 187 20.04 -4.40 17.97
CA TYR A 187 19.59 -5.80 18.07
C TYR A 187 20.32 -6.76 17.11
N GLY A 188 21.26 -6.29 16.31
CA GLY A 188 21.93 -7.11 15.30
C GLY A 188 22.66 -8.33 15.87
N ASP A 189 23.15 -8.28 17.11
CA ASP A 189 23.76 -9.40 17.83
C ASP A 189 22.73 -10.47 18.26
N ARG A 190 21.45 -10.12 18.35
CA ARG A 190 20.34 -10.99 18.79
C ARG A 190 19.60 -11.67 17.65
N VAL A 191 19.84 -11.23 16.43
CA VAL A 191 19.22 -11.79 15.22
C VAL A 191 20.26 -12.41 14.30
N CYS A 192 19.79 -13.28 13.39
CA CYS A 192 20.60 -13.77 12.28
C CYS A 192 20.01 -13.19 11.00
N LEU A 193 20.70 -12.26 10.36
CA LEU A 193 20.34 -11.73 9.04
C LEU A 193 21.11 -12.53 7.97
N GLU A 194 20.39 -13.27 7.12
CA GLU A 194 21.01 -14.08 6.06
C GLU A 194 21.30 -13.24 4.82
N HIS A 195 20.28 -12.49 4.33
CA HIS A 195 20.40 -11.67 3.12
C HIS A 195 19.84 -10.27 3.34
N LEU A 196 20.53 -9.29 2.73
CA LEU A 196 20.06 -7.93 2.56
C LEU A 196 19.84 -7.67 1.06
N LEU A 197 18.64 -7.26 0.67
CA LEU A 197 18.25 -7.04 -0.72
C LEU A 197 17.99 -5.57 -0.97
N TYR A 198 18.69 -4.96 -1.92
CA TYR A 198 18.40 -3.62 -2.42
C TYR A 198 19.04 -3.37 -3.78
N ASN A 199 18.42 -2.50 -4.60
CA ASN A 199 18.94 -2.10 -5.91
C ASN A 199 18.66 -0.60 -6.09
N TRP A 200 19.60 0.21 -5.64
CA TRP A 200 19.47 1.67 -5.62
C TRP A 200 20.09 2.33 -6.85
N PRO A 201 19.64 3.54 -7.21
CA PRO A 201 20.21 4.24 -8.35
C PRO A 201 21.64 4.73 -8.04
N LEU A 202 22.47 4.74 -9.08
CA LEU A 202 23.75 5.46 -8.97
C LEU A 202 23.49 6.97 -8.81
N PRO A 203 24.14 7.67 -7.87
CA PRO A 203 23.89 9.10 -7.60
C PRO A 203 23.96 9.98 -8.86
N ARG A 204 24.92 9.69 -9.77
CA ARG A 204 25.07 10.42 -11.04
C ARG A 204 23.89 10.23 -12.02
N ARG A 205 23.01 9.29 -11.77
CA ARG A 205 21.80 9.02 -12.57
C ARG A 205 20.58 9.74 -12.02
N CYS A 206 20.67 10.33 -10.84
CA CYS A 206 19.59 11.05 -10.20
C CYS A 206 19.74 12.56 -10.36
N LYS A 207 18.63 13.24 -10.66
CA LYS A 207 18.59 14.71 -10.66
C LYS A 207 18.78 15.25 -9.23
N TYR A 208 18.19 14.55 -8.28
CA TYR A 208 18.27 14.85 -6.84
C TYR A 208 18.69 13.56 -6.13
N PRO A 209 20.01 13.28 -6.02
CA PRO A 209 20.48 12.04 -5.41
C PRO A 209 20.26 12.06 -3.90
N CYS A 210 19.83 10.92 -3.34
CA CYS A 210 19.89 10.69 -1.91
C CYS A 210 21.33 10.52 -1.46
N ASN A 211 21.63 10.96 -0.24
CA ASN A 211 22.93 10.71 0.38
C ASN A 211 22.89 9.33 1.06
N THR A 212 23.50 8.33 0.44
CA THR A 212 23.55 6.95 0.94
C THR A 212 24.89 6.58 1.54
N GLU A 213 25.83 7.50 1.66
CA GLU A 213 27.21 7.21 2.10
C GLU A 213 27.26 6.52 3.48
N ALA A 214 26.46 7.01 4.44
CA ALA A 214 26.38 6.41 5.77
C ALA A 214 25.80 4.99 5.73
N TYR A 215 24.79 4.76 4.89
CA TYR A 215 24.20 3.44 4.69
C TYR A 215 25.20 2.48 4.03
N ASP A 216 25.88 2.89 2.97
CA ASP A 216 26.87 2.06 2.26
C ASP A 216 28.02 1.65 3.19
N GLN A 217 28.50 2.60 4.01
CA GLN A 217 29.51 2.32 5.04
C GLN A 217 28.99 1.33 6.08
N PHE A 218 27.76 1.53 6.57
CA PHE A 218 27.13 0.66 7.56
C PHE A 218 26.98 -0.77 7.03
N VAL A 219 26.41 -0.94 5.84
CA VAL A 219 26.19 -2.24 5.20
C VAL A 219 27.50 -2.99 4.96
N SER A 220 28.59 -2.29 4.61
CA SER A 220 29.91 -2.90 4.41
C SER A 220 30.46 -3.57 5.67
N GLY A 221 29.97 -3.21 6.85
CA GLY A 221 30.33 -3.81 8.15
C GLY A 221 29.47 -5.00 8.58
N LEU A 222 28.37 -5.27 7.86
CA LEU A 222 27.46 -6.37 8.21
C LEU A 222 27.97 -7.73 7.75
N ALA A 223 27.63 -8.77 8.50
CA ALA A 223 28.01 -10.16 8.17
C ALA A 223 27.03 -10.86 7.22
N CYS A 224 25.97 -10.18 6.74
CA CYS A 224 25.01 -10.74 5.81
C CYS A 224 25.49 -10.71 4.36
N ARG A 225 24.85 -11.50 3.51
CA ARG A 225 25.08 -11.46 2.05
C ARG A 225 24.17 -10.42 1.41
N VAL A 226 24.73 -9.58 0.55
CA VAL A 226 23.97 -8.59 -0.22
C VAL A 226 23.55 -9.20 -1.56
N ILE A 227 22.28 -9.08 -1.90
CA ILE A 227 21.72 -9.46 -3.19
C ILE A 227 21.20 -8.18 -3.87
N VAL A 228 21.55 -7.98 -5.13
CA VAL A 228 21.01 -6.92 -5.97
C VAL A 228 19.87 -7.52 -6.82
N PRO A 229 18.60 -7.28 -6.47
CA PRO A 229 17.48 -7.85 -7.21
C PRO A 229 17.29 -7.13 -8.56
N HIS A 230 17.00 -7.89 -9.62
CA HIS A 230 16.79 -7.39 -10.97
C HIS A 230 15.41 -7.78 -11.49
N THR A 231 14.84 -6.94 -12.35
CA THR A 231 13.54 -7.19 -12.97
C THR A 231 13.53 -8.51 -13.75
N GLY A 232 12.57 -9.36 -13.44
CA GLY A 232 12.43 -10.69 -14.00
C GLY A 232 13.12 -11.80 -13.19
N GLN A 233 13.80 -11.47 -12.10
CA GLN A 233 14.26 -12.49 -11.16
C GLN A 233 13.10 -13.01 -10.31
N ARG A 234 13.17 -14.30 -10.01
CA ARG A 234 12.32 -14.98 -9.03
C ARG A 234 13.20 -15.47 -7.90
N PHE A 235 12.76 -15.27 -6.67
CA PHE A 235 13.43 -15.82 -5.51
C PHE A 235 12.44 -16.39 -4.49
N CYS A 236 12.90 -17.31 -3.67
CA CYS A 236 12.07 -18.04 -2.73
C CYS A 236 12.71 -18.04 -1.34
N TYR A 237 11.89 -17.72 -0.35
CA TYR A 237 12.23 -17.88 1.06
C TYR A 237 11.13 -18.71 1.72
N GLY A 238 11.49 -19.89 2.27
CA GLY A 238 10.50 -20.80 2.82
C GLY A 238 9.38 -21.09 1.82
N ASP A 239 8.15 -20.87 2.20
CA ASP A 239 6.95 -21.05 1.37
C ASP A 239 6.56 -19.82 0.53
N ALA A 240 7.21 -18.67 0.72
CA ALA A 240 6.98 -17.48 -0.07
C ALA A 240 7.77 -17.50 -1.40
N THR A 241 7.15 -17.01 -2.47
CA THR A 241 7.78 -16.77 -3.78
C THR A 241 7.68 -15.27 -4.09
N PHE A 242 8.78 -14.70 -4.57
CA PHE A 242 8.88 -13.27 -4.91
C PHE A 242 9.28 -13.13 -6.38
N ASP A 243 8.50 -12.41 -7.17
CA ASP A 243 8.80 -12.08 -8.55
C ASP A 243 9.08 -10.58 -8.67
N VAL A 244 10.29 -10.21 -9.08
CA VAL A 244 10.66 -8.80 -9.27
C VAL A 244 10.04 -8.28 -10.57
N LEU A 245 9.15 -7.32 -10.46
CA LEU A 245 8.44 -6.71 -11.57
C LEU A 245 9.09 -5.43 -12.07
N PHE A 246 9.84 -4.75 -11.19
CA PHE A 246 10.53 -3.52 -11.53
C PHE A 246 11.70 -3.29 -10.59
N ALA A 247 12.80 -2.83 -11.15
CA ALA A 247 13.97 -2.37 -10.43
C ALA A 247 14.57 -1.13 -11.12
N THR A 248 15.50 -0.47 -10.47
CA THR A 248 16.08 0.81 -10.92
C THR A 248 16.58 0.81 -12.37
N GLU A 249 17.13 -0.31 -12.85
CA GLU A 249 17.64 -0.43 -14.22
C GLU A 249 16.57 -0.29 -15.32
N ASP A 250 15.29 -0.44 -14.99
CA ASP A 250 14.18 -0.21 -15.92
C ASP A 250 14.08 1.24 -16.39
N LEU A 251 14.63 2.17 -15.62
CA LEU A 251 14.65 3.59 -15.94
C LEU A 251 15.81 4.00 -16.85
N TYR A 252 16.81 3.13 -17.00
CA TYR A 252 17.99 3.45 -17.81
C TYR A 252 17.69 3.37 -19.32
N PRO A 253 18.28 4.25 -20.14
CA PRO A 253 19.36 5.19 -19.83
C PRO A 253 18.90 6.57 -19.32
N ASN A 254 17.63 6.79 -19.06
CA ASN A 254 17.08 8.10 -18.71
C ASN A 254 17.64 8.64 -17.37
N LEU A 255 17.60 9.97 -17.22
CA LEU A 255 17.87 10.61 -15.95
C LEU A 255 16.67 10.39 -15.00
N ILE A 256 16.95 9.89 -13.82
CA ILE A 256 15.96 9.68 -12.77
C ILE A 256 15.64 11.04 -12.13
N LYS A 257 14.39 11.45 -12.22
CA LYS A 257 13.93 12.75 -11.72
C LYS A 257 13.43 12.70 -10.29
N ASN A 258 12.89 11.55 -9.90
CA ASN A 258 12.34 11.28 -8.60
C ASN A 258 12.84 9.91 -8.11
N THR A 259 13.41 9.86 -6.92
CA THR A 259 13.98 8.64 -6.35
C THR A 259 12.91 7.66 -5.89
N ASN A 260 11.66 8.08 -5.66
CA ASN A 260 10.52 7.19 -5.45
C ASN A 260 10.30 6.24 -6.63
N ASP A 261 10.49 6.72 -7.87
CA ASP A 261 10.40 5.88 -9.07
C ASP A 261 11.51 4.80 -9.15
N THR A 262 12.46 4.77 -8.22
CA THR A 262 13.46 3.69 -8.13
C THR A 262 13.07 2.55 -7.19
N SER A 263 11.89 2.63 -6.61
CA SER A 263 11.34 1.61 -5.72
C SER A 263 11.35 0.23 -6.35
N LEU A 264 11.88 -0.74 -5.62
CA LEU A 264 11.80 -2.15 -5.99
C LEU A 264 10.34 -2.61 -5.89
N VAL A 265 9.74 -2.95 -7.02
CA VAL A 265 8.37 -3.47 -7.08
C VAL A 265 8.38 -4.95 -7.32
N PHE A 266 7.65 -5.69 -6.50
CA PHE A 266 7.60 -7.15 -6.61
C PHE A 266 6.23 -7.71 -6.23
N ARG A 267 5.95 -8.87 -6.77
CA ARG A 267 4.82 -9.69 -6.42
C ARG A 267 5.27 -10.78 -5.45
N MET A 268 4.50 -11.04 -4.42
CA MET A 268 4.73 -12.13 -3.48
C MET A 268 3.54 -13.09 -3.50
N ASP A 269 3.78 -14.37 -3.66
CA ASP A 269 2.79 -15.42 -3.45
C ASP A 269 3.06 -16.13 -2.11
N LEU A 270 2.08 -16.11 -1.19
CA LEU A 270 2.15 -16.75 0.13
C LEU A 270 0.76 -17.20 0.58
N GLY A 271 0.65 -18.43 1.07
CA GLY A 271 -0.62 -18.96 1.59
C GLY A 271 -1.75 -18.98 0.55
N GLY A 272 -1.43 -19.09 -0.74
CA GLY A 272 -2.40 -19.07 -1.85
C GLY A 272 -2.94 -17.69 -2.17
N LYS A 273 -2.40 -16.63 -1.57
CA LYS A 273 -2.74 -15.22 -1.84
C LYS A 273 -1.58 -14.52 -2.52
N ARG A 274 -1.92 -13.61 -3.43
CA ARG A 274 -0.98 -12.80 -4.20
C ARG A 274 -0.95 -11.38 -3.68
N PHE A 275 0.21 -10.93 -3.29
CA PHE A 275 0.50 -9.58 -2.84
C PHE A 275 1.24 -8.82 -3.93
N LEU A 276 0.90 -7.53 -4.12
CA LEU A 276 1.67 -6.62 -4.94
C LEU A 276 2.24 -5.49 -4.05
N TRP A 277 3.56 -5.44 -3.99
CA TRP A 277 4.32 -4.48 -3.20
C TRP A 277 4.85 -3.40 -4.14
N LEU A 278 4.38 -2.18 -3.97
CA LEU A 278 4.74 -1.03 -4.81
C LEU A 278 5.81 -0.15 -4.18
N ALA A 279 6.04 -0.28 -2.86
CA ALA A 279 6.81 0.70 -2.11
C ALA A 279 6.33 2.13 -2.43
N ASP A 280 7.25 3.00 -2.87
CA ASP A 280 6.91 4.38 -3.23
C ASP A 280 6.88 4.62 -4.74
N ALA A 281 6.73 3.55 -5.53
CA ALA A 281 6.63 3.66 -6.98
C ALA A 281 5.57 4.70 -7.41
N GLU A 282 5.98 5.65 -8.24
CA GLU A 282 5.13 6.70 -8.78
C GLU A 282 4.80 6.48 -10.27
N ALA A 283 4.41 7.54 -10.95
CA ALA A 283 3.86 7.43 -12.30
C ALA A 283 4.82 6.82 -13.32
N VAL A 284 6.13 7.12 -13.26
CA VAL A 284 7.09 6.66 -14.27
C VAL A 284 7.37 5.16 -14.13
N SER A 285 7.65 4.70 -12.92
CA SER A 285 7.84 3.28 -12.64
C SER A 285 6.57 2.47 -12.92
N CYS A 286 5.41 2.98 -12.51
CA CYS A 286 4.11 2.34 -12.78
C CYS A 286 3.80 2.23 -14.28
N GLU A 287 4.16 3.24 -15.08
CA GLU A 287 4.01 3.19 -16.53
C GLU A 287 4.92 2.12 -17.16
N GLU A 288 6.17 2.02 -16.72
CA GLU A 288 7.10 0.98 -17.19
C GLU A 288 6.61 -0.44 -16.84
N ILE A 289 6.08 -0.64 -15.63
CA ILE A 289 5.47 -1.90 -15.21
C ILE A 289 4.28 -2.24 -16.12
N CYS A 290 3.36 -1.29 -16.32
CA CYS A 290 2.18 -1.48 -17.17
C CYS A 290 2.51 -1.73 -18.64
N ARG A 291 3.66 -1.25 -19.13
CA ARG A 291 4.17 -1.54 -20.47
C ARG A 291 4.79 -2.94 -20.58
N SER A 292 5.36 -3.43 -19.49
CA SER A 292 6.13 -4.67 -19.45
C SER A 292 5.29 -5.90 -19.09
N PHE A 293 4.22 -5.72 -18.30
CA PHE A 293 3.38 -6.80 -17.79
C PHE A 293 1.91 -6.63 -18.17
N SER A 294 1.24 -7.75 -18.41
CA SER A 294 -0.20 -7.78 -18.67
C SER A 294 -1.01 -7.52 -17.38
N ALA A 295 -2.30 -7.21 -17.52
CA ALA A 295 -3.19 -7.08 -16.38
C ALA A 295 -3.27 -8.37 -15.55
N ASP A 296 -3.29 -9.54 -16.18
CA ASP A 296 -3.34 -10.82 -15.47
C ASP A 296 -2.07 -11.10 -14.65
N ALA A 297 -0.90 -10.63 -15.14
CA ALA A 297 0.36 -10.73 -14.40
C ALA A 297 0.39 -9.79 -13.18
N LEU A 298 -0.29 -8.65 -13.26
CA LEU A 298 -0.34 -7.64 -12.20
C LEU A 298 -1.48 -7.86 -11.20
N ARG A 299 -2.46 -8.71 -11.52
CA ARG A 299 -3.59 -8.97 -10.65
C ARG A 299 -3.14 -9.51 -9.30
N CYS A 300 -3.72 -8.97 -8.22
CA CYS A 300 -3.40 -9.37 -6.85
C CYS A 300 -4.64 -9.44 -5.96
N ASP A 301 -4.52 -10.14 -4.84
CA ASP A 301 -5.52 -10.15 -3.78
C ASP A 301 -5.29 -8.96 -2.84
N VAL A 302 -4.02 -8.67 -2.54
CA VAL A 302 -3.59 -7.64 -1.60
C VAL A 302 -2.64 -6.67 -2.30
N LEU A 303 -2.89 -5.39 -2.16
CA LEU A 303 -2.04 -4.32 -2.67
C LEU A 303 -1.50 -3.47 -1.52
N GLN A 304 -0.19 -3.28 -1.43
CA GLN A 304 0.38 -2.18 -0.67
C GLN A 304 0.26 -0.91 -1.53
N VAL A 305 -0.41 0.11 -0.99
CA VAL A 305 -0.66 1.37 -1.71
C VAL A 305 0.63 2.16 -1.86
N GLY A 306 0.97 2.50 -3.11
CA GLY A 306 2.22 3.16 -3.44
C GLY A 306 2.39 4.52 -2.77
N HIS A 307 3.62 4.82 -2.35
CA HIS A 307 4.06 6.10 -1.79
C HIS A 307 3.10 6.65 -0.74
N HIS A 308 2.73 5.82 0.23
CA HIS A 308 1.80 6.16 1.33
C HIS A 308 0.45 6.74 0.85
N GLY A 309 0.16 6.65 -0.46
CA GLY A 309 -0.96 7.30 -1.12
C GLY A 309 -0.68 8.71 -1.67
N TYR A 310 0.55 9.25 -1.51
CA TYR A 310 0.97 10.53 -2.10
C TYR A 310 1.32 10.37 -3.57
N ASP A 311 0.39 10.58 -4.49
CA ASP A 311 0.62 10.41 -5.94
C ASP A 311 1.40 9.14 -6.34
N GLY A 312 1.50 8.17 -5.41
CA GLY A 312 2.11 6.88 -5.64
C GLY A 312 1.19 5.94 -6.41
N GLY A 313 1.78 4.94 -7.03
CA GLY A 313 1.04 4.10 -7.94
C GLY A 313 0.60 4.87 -9.19
N SER A 314 -0.36 4.32 -9.89
CA SER A 314 -1.06 5.02 -10.97
C SER A 314 -2.48 4.45 -11.14
N PRO A 315 -3.46 5.24 -11.64
CA PRO A 315 -4.81 4.73 -11.89
C PRO A 315 -4.85 3.52 -12.81
N GLU A 316 -3.91 3.42 -13.77
CA GLU A 316 -3.80 2.28 -14.67
C GLU A 316 -3.27 1.04 -13.96
N LEU A 317 -2.20 1.18 -13.16
CA LEU A 317 -1.65 0.07 -12.39
C LEU A 317 -2.67 -0.47 -11.38
N TYR A 318 -3.33 0.42 -10.64
CA TYR A 318 -4.37 0.05 -9.68
C TYR A 318 -5.55 -0.69 -10.34
N ARG A 319 -5.97 -0.24 -11.53
CA ARG A 319 -7.03 -0.92 -12.28
C ARG A 319 -6.60 -2.30 -12.78
N ARG A 320 -5.35 -2.47 -13.19
CA ARG A 320 -4.82 -3.78 -13.62
C ARG A 320 -4.58 -4.73 -12.46
N SER A 321 -4.11 -4.21 -11.33
CA SER A 321 -3.91 -5.01 -10.12
C SER A 321 -5.23 -5.47 -9.50
N ASP A 322 -6.29 -4.68 -9.62
CA ASP A 322 -7.68 -5.00 -9.24
C ASP A 322 -7.75 -5.69 -7.86
N PRO A 323 -7.21 -5.08 -6.78
CA PRO A 323 -7.08 -5.70 -5.47
C PRO A 323 -8.42 -5.83 -4.74
N GLU A 324 -8.48 -6.75 -3.78
CA GLU A 324 -9.58 -6.85 -2.82
C GLU A 324 -9.24 -6.23 -1.47
N ILE A 325 -7.97 -6.19 -1.13
CA ILE A 325 -7.46 -5.72 0.17
C ILE A 325 -6.37 -4.68 -0.08
N LEU A 326 -6.40 -3.61 0.71
CA LEU A 326 -5.37 -2.58 0.70
C LEU A 326 -4.59 -2.58 2.01
N LEU A 327 -3.27 -2.58 1.92
CA LEU A 327 -2.36 -2.20 3.00
C LEU A 327 -1.94 -0.75 2.73
N TRP A 328 -2.35 0.18 3.58
CA TRP A 328 -2.11 1.60 3.38
C TRP A 328 -1.12 2.13 4.42
N PRO A 329 0.16 2.30 4.05
CA PRO A 329 1.23 2.69 4.98
C PRO A 329 1.23 4.21 5.20
N CYS A 330 0.26 4.74 5.94
CA CYS A 330 0.20 6.16 6.23
C CYS A 330 -0.44 6.45 7.59
N PRO A 331 -0.22 7.64 8.16
CA PRO A 331 -0.99 8.14 9.28
C PRO A 331 -2.47 8.29 8.96
N ASP A 332 -3.34 8.07 9.94
CA ASP A 332 -4.79 8.21 9.80
C ASP A 332 -5.21 9.57 9.21
N PHE A 333 -4.62 10.64 9.72
CA PHE A 333 -4.94 11.97 9.23
C PHE A 333 -4.57 12.19 7.75
N TRP A 334 -3.49 11.56 7.26
CA TRP A 334 -3.11 11.61 5.86
C TRP A 334 -4.00 10.74 4.98
N TYR A 335 -4.44 9.58 5.46
CA TYR A 335 -5.36 8.73 4.72
C TYR A 335 -6.58 9.51 4.24
N HIS A 336 -7.19 10.29 5.12
CA HIS A 336 -8.37 11.09 4.78
C HIS A 336 -8.12 12.16 3.70
N VAL A 337 -6.87 12.58 3.54
CA VAL A 337 -6.44 13.52 2.51
C VAL A 337 -6.08 12.80 1.21
N VAL A 338 -5.07 11.92 1.29
CA VAL A 338 -4.46 11.33 0.09
C VAL A 338 -5.40 10.40 -0.66
N ARG A 339 -6.32 9.70 0.00
CA ARG A 339 -7.31 8.86 -0.67
C ARG A 339 -8.21 9.62 -1.66
N LEU A 340 -8.29 10.95 -1.52
CA LEU A 340 -9.05 11.81 -2.42
C LEU A 340 -8.24 12.33 -3.60
N TRP A 341 -6.95 12.06 -3.61
CA TRP A 341 -6.10 12.43 -4.73
C TRP A 341 -6.45 11.58 -5.96
N LYS A 342 -6.32 12.20 -7.13
CA LYS A 342 -6.72 11.58 -8.40
C LYS A 342 -6.00 10.26 -8.69
N SER A 343 -4.77 10.10 -8.23
CA SER A 343 -4.01 8.86 -8.33
C SER A 343 -4.74 7.69 -7.65
N ASN A 344 -5.48 7.95 -6.56
CA ASN A 344 -6.17 6.98 -5.74
C ASN A 344 -7.68 6.82 -6.07
N ASP A 345 -8.20 7.50 -7.10
CA ASP A 345 -9.62 7.45 -7.46
C ASP A 345 -10.13 6.02 -7.65
N PHE A 346 -9.33 5.16 -8.31
CA PHE A 346 -9.73 3.77 -8.51
C PHE A 346 -9.83 3.02 -7.18
N LEU A 347 -8.87 3.19 -6.28
CA LEU A 347 -8.86 2.51 -4.97
C LEU A 347 -10.02 2.96 -4.10
N ARG A 348 -10.34 4.26 -4.11
CA ARG A 348 -11.47 4.82 -3.37
C ARG A 348 -12.82 4.32 -3.88
N ASP A 349 -12.97 4.20 -5.21
CA ASP A 349 -14.26 3.99 -5.85
C ASP A 349 -14.52 2.53 -6.25
N SER A 350 -13.51 1.65 -6.14
CA SER A 350 -13.65 0.25 -6.50
C SER A 350 -14.52 -0.52 -5.51
N ARG A 351 -15.61 -1.12 -6.02
CA ARG A 351 -16.46 -2.02 -5.24
C ARG A 351 -15.82 -3.37 -4.93
N ARG A 352 -14.68 -3.67 -5.53
CA ARG A 352 -13.94 -4.90 -5.29
C ARG A 352 -13.16 -4.85 -3.99
N ILE A 353 -12.77 -3.66 -3.55
CA ILE A 353 -12.04 -3.48 -2.29
C ILE A 353 -12.99 -3.77 -1.13
N LYS A 354 -12.65 -4.81 -0.39
CA LYS A 354 -13.42 -5.32 0.76
C LYS A 354 -12.92 -4.76 2.07
N ARG A 355 -11.59 -4.47 2.16
CA ARG A 355 -10.95 -3.98 3.37
C ARG A 355 -9.72 -3.14 3.10
N ILE A 356 -9.50 -2.16 3.97
CA ILE A 356 -8.33 -1.29 4.00
C ILE A 356 -7.73 -1.35 5.40
N PHE A 357 -6.44 -1.70 5.48
CA PHE A 357 -5.67 -1.68 6.71
C PHE A 357 -4.76 -0.46 6.70
N ILE A 358 -4.97 0.46 7.63
CA ILE A 358 -4.17 1.68 7.77
C ILE A 358 -3.15 1.45 8.86
N GLU A 359 -1.90 1.66 8.52
CA GLU A 359 -0.75 1.30 9.34
C GLU A 359 -0.74 1.97 10.72
N SER A 360 -1.15 3.24 10.81
CA SER A 360 -1.14 3.97 12.07
C SER A 360 -2.20 3.52 13.08
N HIS A 361 -3.18 2.73 12.67
CA HIS A 361 -4.25 2.31 13.57
C HIS A 361 -3.78 1.25 14.55
N GLU A 362 -3.27 0.16 14.02
CA GLU A 362 -2.78 -0.96 14.79
C GLU A 362 -1.78 -1.78 13.99
N THR A 363 -0.96 -2.56 14.65
CA THR A 363 -0.19 -3.61 13.99
C THR A 363 -1.16 -4.68 13.51
N THR A 364 -1.32 -4.76 12.20
CA THR A 364 -2.24 -5.71 11.55
C THR A 364 -1.52 -7.03 11.28
N VAL A 365 -2.04 -8.14 11.78
CA VAL A 365 -1.49 -9.48 11.56
C VAL A 365 -2.46 -10.32 10.75
N LEU A 366 -2.04 -10.71 9.55
CA LEU A 366 -2.79 -11.58 8.65
C LEU A 366 -2.27 -13.01 8.77
N ASP A 367 -3.14 -13.93 9.19
CA ASP A 367 -2.82 -15.36 9.31
C ASP A 367 -3.02 -16.06 7.96
N MET A 368 -1.92 -16.29 7.23
CA MET A 368 -1.94 -16.85 5.89
C MET A 368 -2.23 -18.35 5.85
N SER A 369 -2.41 -19.00 6.98
CA SER A 369 -2.89 -20.40 7.04
C SER A 369 -4.41 -20.53 6.95
N LEU A 370 -5.14 -19.40 7.08
CA LEU A 370 -6.59 -19.36 6.97
C LEU A 370 -7.02 -19.26 5.51
N GLU A 371 -8.16 -19.85 5.18
CA GLU A 371 -8.80 -19.72 3.85
C GLU A 371 -9.08 -18.25 3.54
N ASP A 372 -9.52 -17.50 4.54
CA ASP A 372 -9.72 -16.05 4.46
C ASP A 372 -8.97 -15.34 5.60
N PRO A 373 -7.69 -14.98 5.38
CA PRO A 373 -6.87 -14.32 6.39
C PRO A 373 -7.29 -12.87 6.69
N PHE A 374 -8.23 -12.32 5.90
CA PHE A 374 -8.64 -10.92 5.95
C PHE A 374 -9.90 -10.69 6.79
N PHE A 375 -10.58 -11.76 7.20
CA PHE A 375 -11.77 -11.67 8.01
C PHE A 375 -11.45 -11.78 9.50
N ALA A 376 -11.71 -10.72 10.24
CA ALA A 376 -11.92 -10.85 11.68
C ALA A 376 -13.21 -11.66 11.91
N PRO A 377 -13.22 -12.67 12.82
CA PRO A 377 -14.34 -13.61 12.98
C PRO A 377 -15.70 -12.99 13.37
N ASN A 378 -15.78 -11.70 13.64
CA ASN A 378 -16.98 -11.01 14.11
C ASN A 378 -17.53 -9.97 13.15
N VAL A 379 -17.10 -9.96 11.88
CA VAL A 379 -17.58 -9.01 10.88
C VAL A 379 -18.25 -9.77 9.75
N SER A 380 -19.56 -9.92 9.83
CA SER A 380 -20.35 -10.34 8.68
C SER A 380 -20.35 -9.20 7.64
N LEU A 381 -19.60 -9.39 6.57
CA LEU A 381 -19.69 -8.59 5.35
C LEU A 381 -20.73 -9.20 4.38
N ASP A 382 -21.73 -9.88 4.91
CA ASP A 382 -22.74 -10.59 4.11
C ASP A 382 -23.63 -9.66 3.28
N ASP A 383 -23.50 -8.36 3.44
CA ASP A 383 -24.09 -7.42 2.53
C ASP A 383 -22.98 -6.58 1.87
N HIS A 384 -22.80 -6.78 0.58
CA HIS A 384 -22.03 -5.92 -0.32
C HIS A 384 -22.57 -4.47 -0.37
N HIS A 385 -23.17 -4.02 0.71
CA HIS A 385 -23.50 -2.63 0.94
C HIS A 385 -22.30 -1.99 1.65
N PRO A 386 -21.55 -1.13 0.96
CA PRO A 386 -20.44 -0.38 1.58
C PRO A 386 -20.91 0.59 2.67
N LEU A 387 -22.12 0.41 3.19
CA LEU A 387 -22.85 1.41 3.93
C LEU A 387 -23.31 0.95 5.32
N CYS A 388 -22.98 -0.26 5.79
CA CYS A 388 -23.40 -0.70 7.13
C CYS A 388 -22.32 -0.50 8.17
N TYR A 389 -22.63 0.30 9.17
CA TYR A 389 -21.76 0.52 10.31
C TYR A 389 -22.53 0.51 11.63
N GLU A 390 -22.12 -0.33 12.58
CA GLU A 390 -22.87 -0.47 13.82
C GLU A 390 -22.27 0.24 15.02
N SER A 391 -20.95 0.37 15.10
CA SER A 391 -20.27 1.05 16.21
C SER A 391 -18.84 1.45 15.83
N PHE A 392 -18.26 2.38 16.57
CA PHE A 392 -16.87 2.81 16.44
C PHE A 392 -15.91 1.98 17.31
N GLY A 393 -16.31 0.79 17.74
CA GLY A 393 -15.46 -0.13 18.49
C GLY A 393 -14.34 -0.76 17.67
N ASP A 394 -14.49 -0.76 16.34
CA ASP A 394 -13.44 -1.17 15.40
C ASP A 394 -13.10 0.00 14.48
N VAL A 395 -11.97 0.63 14.76
CA VAL A 395 -11.49 1.83 14.07
C VAL A 395 -11.28 1.60 12.58
N SER A 396 -10.83 0.41 12.19
CA SER A 396 -10.59 0.07 10.79
C SER A 396 -11.84 0.20 9.92
N ARG A 397 -13.02 -0.03 10.46
CA ARG A 397 -14.28 0.02 9.73
C ARG A 397 -14.76 1.42 9.33
N VAL A 398 -14.52 2.43 10.18
CA VAL A 398 -14.86 3.84 9.82
C VAL A 398 -14.12 4.26 8.57
N ILE A 399 -12.90 3.78 8.44
CA ILE A 399 -11.98 4.07 7.37
C ILE A 399 -12.29 3.24 6.13
N ASP A 400 -12.61 1.97 6.30
CA ASP A 400 -13.06 1.08 5.22
C ASP A 400 -14.29 1.62 4.50
N LEU A 401 -15.15 2.39 5.19
CA LEU A 401 -16.31 3.06 4.61
C LEU A 401 -15.97 4.29 3.75
N GLY A 402 -14.73 4.71 3.77
CA GLY A 402 -14.30 5.78 2.91
C GLY A 402 -14.75 7.18 3.36
N TRP A 403 -14.89 7.41 4.66
CA TRP A 403 -15.22 8.75 5.17
C TRP A 403 -14.13 9.75 4.88
N SER A 404 -14.53 10.96 4.56
CA SER A 404 -13.62 12.08 4.37
C SER A 404 -14.19 13.34 4.97
N CYS A 405 -13.31 14.22 5.40
CA CYS A 405 -13.69 15.51 5.92
C CYS A 405 -13.35 16.61 4.91
N ILE A 406 -14.29 17.48 4.62
CA ILE A 406 -14.18 18.59 3.68
C ILE A 406 -14.38 19.89 4.44
N THR A 407 -13.51 20.87 4.24
CA THR A 407 -13.72 22.21 4.80
C THR A 407 -14.65 23.03 3.92
N GLY A 408 -15.52 23.81 4.55
CA GLY A 408 -16.36 24.74 3.82
C GLY A 408 -15.55 25.87 3.18
N GLY A 409 -15.49 25.89 1.85
CA GLY A 409 -14.97 27.00 1.07
C GLY A 409 -13.67 26.76 0.33
N ASP A 410 -12.85 25.86 0.78
CA ASP A 410 -11.71 25.37 0.06
C ASP A 410 -11.85 23.86 -0.19
N THR A 411 -11.35 23.39 -1.33
CA THR A 411 -11.09 21.98 -1.55
C THR A 411 -9.97 21.47 -0.62
N GLY A 412 -9.63 22.23 0.41
CA GLY A 412 -8.70 21.91 1.46
C GLY A 412 -9.32 20.91 2.43
N TYR A 413 -8.63 19.85 2.64
CA TYR A 413 -8.99 18.78 3.54
C TYR A 413 -8.77 19.21 4.96
N LEU A 414 -9.79 19.08 5.78
CA LEU A 414 -9.61 19.34 7.18
C LEU A 414 -9.21 18.10 7.90
N PHE A 415 -8.07 18.26 8.34
CA PHE A 415 -7.54 17.55 9.41
C PHE A 415 -7.13 18.57 10.50
N PRO A 416 -7.43 18.44 11.76
CA PRO A 416 -7.69 17.25 12.56
C PRO A 416 -9.03 17.33 13.34
N TYR A 417 -10.15 17.42 12.75
CA TYR A 417 -11.39 17.48 13.51
C TYR A 417 -12.15 16.13 13.64
N LEU A 418 -11.62 15.08 13.05
CA LEU A 418 -12.09 13.72 13.28
C LEU A 418 -11.06 12.98 14.12
N SER A 419 -11.46 12.45 15.26
CA SER A 419 -10.65 11.56 16.08
C SER A 419 -11.46 10.38 16.56
N LEU A 420 -10.81 9.24 16.72
CA LEU A 420 -11.41 7.98 17.13
C LEU A 420 -10.75 7.52 18.42
N PHE A 421 -11.54 7.26 19.46
CA PHE A 421 -11.06 6.77 20.74
C PHE A 421 -12.18 6.03 21.49
N ASP A 422 -11.85 4.94 22.15
CA ASP A 422 -12.73 4.18 23.04
C ASP A 422 -14.16 3.91 22.48
N GLY A 423 -14.26 3.55 21.19
CA GLY A 423 -15.54 3.30 20.53
C GLY A 423 -16.35 4.55 20.19
N VAL A 424 -15.70 5.71 20.18
CA VAL A 424 -16.31 7.01 19.89
C VAL A 424 -15.61 7.67 18.70
N CYS A 425 -16.41 8.19 17.75
CA CYS A 425 -15.93 9.08 16.70
C CYS A 425 -16.21 10.53 17.09
N GLN A 426 -15.19 11.29 17.43
CA GLN A 426 -15.34 12.73 17.69
C GLN A 426 -15.15 13.53 16.41
N LEU A 427 -16.10 14.41 16.14
CA LEU A 427 -16.05 15.41 15.07
C LEU A 427 -16.09 16.79 15.75
N ASP A 428 -14.97 17.54 15.68
CA ASP A 428 -14.82 18.83 16.36
C ASP A 428 -14.65 19.97 15.36
N ARG A 429 -15.68 20.81 15.27
CA ARG A 429 -15.70 22.04 14.45
C ARG A 429 -16.20 23.24 15.24
N THR A 430 -15.69 23.42 16.44
CA THR A 430 -16.11 24.47 17.37
C THR A 430 -15.84 25.91 16.90
N SER A 431 -15.04 26.12 15.86
CA SER A 431 -14.72 27.46 15.35
C SER A 431 -15.14 27.72 13.91
N GLU A 432 -15.56 26.68 13.20
CA GLU A 432 -15.84 26.79 11.75
C GLU A 432 -16.93 25.79 11.32
N ARG A 433 -17.37 25.91 10.05
CA ARG A 433 -18.19 24.90 9.41
C ARG A 433 -17.29 23.82 8.78
N GLY A 434 -17.66 22.57 8.95
CA GLY A 434 -17.04 21.43 8.31
C GLY A 434 -18.06 20.47 7.72
N VAL A 435 -17.67 19.75 6.69
CA VAL A 435 -18.49 18.72 6.03
C VAL A 435 -17.73 17.41 6.07
N CYS A 436 -18.32 16.39 6.67
CA CYS A 436 -17.82 15.03 6.68
C CYS A 436 -18.57 14.21 5.63
N GLN A 437 -17.88 13.75 4.60
CA GLN A 437 -18.48 12.90 3.58
C GLN A 437 -18.60 11.47 4.10
N LEU A 438 -19.81 10.99 4.21
CA LEU A 438 -20.11 9.60 4.58
C LEU A 438 -20.09 8.68 3.35
N GLN A 439 -20.60 9.17 2.22
CA GLN A 439 -20.65 8.44 0.96
C GLN A 439 -20.37 9.36 -0.21
N THR A 440 -19.57 8.88 -1.16
CA THR A 440 -19.32 9.60 -2.41
C THR A 440 -20.54 9.56 -3.33
N PRO A 441 -20.67 10.47 -4.32
CA PRO A 441 -21.72 10.39 -5.33
C PRO A 441 -21.79 9.04 -6.04
N LYS A 442 -20.63 8.44 -6.34
CA LYS A 442 -20.56 7.14 -7.00
C LYS A 442 -21.08 5.98 -6.13
N GLN A 443 -20.83 6.04 -4.81
CA GLN A 443 -21.38 5.06 -3.87
C GLN A 443 -22.90 5.18 -3.72
N MET A 444 -23.45 6.38 -3.90
CA MET A 444 -24.89 6.64 -3.86
C MET A 444 -25.60 6.37 -5.19
N GLU A 445 -24.85 6.16 -6.27
CA GLU A 445 -25.42 5.88 -7.59
C GLU A 445 -26.26 4.60 -7.60
N GLY A 446 -27.51 4.72 -8.03
CA GLY A 446 -28.45 3.59 -8.12
C GLY A 446 -29.04 3.12 -6.78
N VAL A 447 -28.75 3.77 -5.68
CA VAL A 447 -29.37 3.49 -4.36
C VAL A 447 -30.85 3.87 -4.42
N ARG A 448 -31.72 2.91 -4.08
CA ARG A 448 -33.19 3.10 -4.16
C ARG A 448 -33.83 3.50 -2.84
N SER A 449 -33.23 3.13 -1.75
CA SER A 449 -33.62 3.55 -0.40
C SER A 449 -32.44 3.34 0.54
N TYR A 450 -32.37 4.14 1.59
CA TYR A 450 -31.39 3.98 2.64
C TYR A 450 -31.92 4.51 3.96
N THR A 451 -31.36 4.02 5.05
CA THR A 451 -31.59 4.51 6.40
C THR A 451 -30.26 4.79 7.08
N LEU A 452 -30.01 6.06 7.41
CA LEU A 452 -28.90 6.50 8.23
C LEU A 452 -29.36 6.58 9.69
N THR A 453 -28.69 5.85 10.57
CA THR A 453 -28.93 5.91 12.02
C THR A 453 -27.67 6.41 12.71
N MET A 454 -27.80 7.43 13.55
CA MET A 454 -26.72 8.01 14.33
C MET A 454 -27.13 8.15 15.79
N ASN A 455 -26.27 7.73 16.70
CA ASN A 455 -26.39 8.02 18.12
C ASN A 455 -25.12 8.68 18.60
N GLY A 456 -25.24 9.58 19.55
CA GLY A 456 -24.07 10.27 20.09
C GLY A 456 -24.45 11.32 21.10
N TYR A 457 -23.52 12.19 21.38
CA TYR A 457 -23.71 13.33 22.28
C TYR A 457 -22.87 14.53 21.84
N ALA A 458 -23.35 15.71 22.10
CA ALA A 458 -22.60 16.93 22.02
C ALA A 458 -22.04 17.24 23.40
N PRO A 459 -20.72 17.24 23.60
CA PRO A 459 -20.14 17.73 24.84
C PRO A 459 -20.47 19.22 24.98
N SER A 460 -20.50 19.69 26.20
CA SER A 460 -20.78 21.08 26.59
C SER A 460 -20.51 22.13 25.51
N ASN A 461 -21.58 22.52 24.79
CA ASN A 461 -21.53 23.46 23.69
C ASN A 461 -22.74 24.38 23.77
N GLU A 462 -22.50 25.67 23.92
CA GLU A 462 -23.59 26.64 23.96
C GLU A 462 -24.03 27.12 22.57
N LYS A 463 -23.30 26.76 21.52
CA LYS A 463 -23.55 27.23 20.14
C LYS A 463 -23.16 26.17 19.13
N GLY A 464 -23.91 26.11 18.06
CA GLY A 464 -23.57 25.28 16.91
C GLY A 464 -24.74 24.46 16.39
N LYS A 465 -24.52 23.80 15.26
CA LYS A 465 -25.52 22.99 14.57
C LYS A 465 -24.86 21.76 13.93
N MET A 466 -25.59 20.67 13.91
CA MET A 466 -25.29 19.50 13.11
C MET A 466 -26.43 19.21 12.16
N GLY A 467 -26.12 18.81 10.94
CA GLY A 467 -27.11 18.48 9.93
C GLY A 467 -26.65 17.42 8.95
N ILE A 468 -27.57 16.98 8.11
CA ILE A 468 -27.32 15.99 7.07
C ILE A 468 -27.59 16.64 5.71
N LEU A 469 -26.65 16.51 4.78
CA LEU A 469 -26.76 17.03 3.42
C LEU A 469 -26.83 15.86 2.45
N ILE A 470 -27.87 15.80 1.61
CA ILE A 470 -28.20 14.63 0.79
C ILE A 470 -28.36 14.91 -0.71
N ASN A 471 -28.64 16.12 -1.11
CA ASN A 471 -28.97 16.47 -2.50
C ASN A 471 -28.17 17.66 -3.04
N ASP A 472 -26.94 17.83 -2.57
CA ASP A 472 -26.09 18.89 -3.03
C ASP A 472 -24.91 18.31 -3.83
N PRO A 473 -24.77 18.62 -5.12
CA PRO A 473 -23.64 18.17 -5.93
C PRO A 473 -22.33 18.88 -5.55
N ASN A 474 -22.41 19.98 -4.79
CA ASN A 474 -21.23 20.74 -4.35
C ASN A 474 -21.27 20.98 -2.82
N PRO A 475 -20.85 20.01 -2.01
CA PRO A 475 -20.93 20.10 -0.55
C PRO A 475 -20.06 21.22 0.06
N THR A 476 -19.17 21.84 -0.72
CA THR A 476 -18.33 22.96 -0.28
C THR A 476 -19.08 24.31 -0.29
N VAL A 477 -20.20 24.39 -0.97
CA VAL A 477 -21.04 25.60 -1.01
C VAL A 477 -21.92 25.66 0.23
N ARG A 478 -22.00 26.84 0.87
CA ARG A 478 -22.89 27.10 2.01
C ARG A 478 -24.33 27.25 1.53
N ASN A 479 -25.02 26.15 1.38
CA ASN A 479 -26.44 26.12 1.04
C ASN A 479 -27.24 25.60 2.25
N ASP A 480 -27.59 26.48 3.16
CA ASP A 480 -28.29 26.14 4.40
C ASP A 480 -29.69 25.55 4.14
N GLU A 481 -30.30 25.84 3.00
CA GLU A 481 -31.62 25.33 2.64
C GLU A 481 -31.61 23.84 2.25
N ALA A 482 -30.46 23.35 1.78
CA ALA A 482 -30.32 21.95 1.42
C ALA A 482 -29.92 21.04 2.62
N ILE A 483 -29.61 21.64 3.77
CA ILE A 483 -29.16 20.90 4.96
C ILE A 483 -30.36 20.56 5.84
N LEU A 484 -30.51 19.28 6.15
CA LEU A 484 -31.47 18.79 7.13
C LEU A 484 -30.86 18.97 8.53
N TRP A 485 -31.07 20.15 9.11
CA TRP A 485 -30.56 20.47 10.44
C TRP A 485 -31.25 19.65 11.52
N LEU A 486 -30.46 19.06 12.43
CA LEU A 486 -30.99 18.37 13.61
C LEU A 486 -31.50 19.39 14.64
N PRO A 487 -32.68 19.18 15.22
CA PRO A 487 -33.26 20.08 16.22
C PRO A 487 -32.60 19.87 17.60
N MET A 488 -31.29 20.08 17.69
CA MET A 488 -30.50 19.92 18.92
C MET A 488 -30.63 21.17 19.80
N GLU A 489 -31.11 20.98 21.02
CA GLU A 489 -31.08 22.04 22.04
C GLU A 489 -29.79 21.89 22.85
N LEU A 490 -28.77 22.64 22.46
CA LEU A 490 -27.47 22.62 23.12
C LEU A 490 -27.51 23.34 24.46
N SER A 491 -26.74 22.85 25.41
CA SER A 491 -26.61 23.42 26.73
C SER A 491 -25.15 23.41 27.22
N ALA A 492 -24.91 23.99 28.40
CA ALA A 492 -23.61 23.87 29.07
C ALA A 492 -23.30 22.43 29.50
N ASP A 493 -24.29 21.57 29.59
CA ASP A 493 -24.15 20.14 29.88
C ASP A 493 -24.07 19.31 28.58
N GLU A 494 -23.64 18.09 28.69
CA GLU A 494 -23.61 17.13 27.60
C GLU A 494 -25.05 16.81 27.11
N VAL A 495 -25.29 16.91 25.81
CA VAL A 495 -26.59 16.64 25.21
C VAL A 495 -26.54 15.40 24.34
N ALA A 496 -27.17 14.33 24.79
CA ALA A 496 -27.29 13.09 24.02
C ALA A 496 -28.34 13.24 22.88
N PHE A 497 -28.08 12.58 21.77
CA PHE A 497 -29.01 12.53 20.66
C PHE A 497 -29.08 11.15 19.99
N ALA A 498 -30.23 10.87 19.39
CA ALA A 498 -30.45 9.77 18.47
C ALA A 498 -31.14 10.30 17.22
N CYS A 499 -30.57 10.03 16.06
CA CYS A 499 -31.11 10.50 14.78
C CYS A 499 -31.27 9.33 13.80
N THR A 500 -32.38 9.31 13.09
CA THR A 500 -32.59 8.37 11.96
C THR A 500 -33.13 9.14 10.77
N LEU A 501 -32.42 9.08 9.65
CA LEU A 501 -32.87 9.57 8.35
C LEU A 501 -33.21 8.38 7.47
N THR A 502 -34.46 8.25 7.05
CA THR A 502 -34.90 7.26 6.06
C THR A 502 -35.26 7.96 4.76
N VAL A 503 -34.67 7.52 3.65
CA VAL A 503 -34.99 8.03 2.31
C VAL A 503 -35.49 6.88 1.45
N ASP A 504 -36.63 7.07 0.84
CA ASP A 504 -37.24 6.14 -0.11
C ASP A 504 -37.39 6.86 -1.46
N VAL A 505 -36.43 6.55 -2.35
CA VAL A 505 -36.36 7.17 -3.69
C VAL A 505 -37.58 6.78 -4.54
N GLN A 506 -38.11 5.57 -4.36
CA GLN A 506 -39.27 5.11 -5.13
C GLN A 506 -40.56 5.85 -4.73
N LYS A 507 -40.71 6.15 -3.45
CA LYS A 507 -41.84 6.95 -2.95
C LYS A 507 -41.59 8.45 -3.07
N GLY A 508 -40.38 8.87 -3.38
CA GLY A 508 -40.02 10.29 -3.47
C GLY A 508 -40.13 11.00 -2.12
N GLN A 509 -39.77 10.33 -1.03
CA GLN A 509 -39.97 10.85 0.31
C GLN A 509 -38.77 10.56 1.23
N GLY A 510 -38.39 11.55 2.05
CA GLY A 510 -37.48 11.40 3.16
C GLY A 510 -38.13 11.71 4.50
N VAL A 511 -37.72 11.00 5.56
CA VAL A 511 -38.21 11.19 6.93
C VAL A 511 -37.02 11.26 7.87
N LEU A 512 -36.89 12.37 8.57
CA LEU A 512 -35.92 12.59 9.64
C LEU A 512 -36.61 12.42 11.00
N ARG A 513 -36.07 11.53 11.83
CA ARG A 513 -36.47 11.37 13.24
C ARG A 513 -35.34 11.79 14.16
N TYR A 514 -35.70 12.48 15.22
CA TYR A 514 -34.77 12.93 16.24
C TYR A 514 -35.33 12.52 17.63
N ASN A 515 -34.51 11.83 18.41
CA ASN A 515 -34.86 11.28 19.74
C ASN A 515 -36.22 10.50 19.71
N GLY A 516 -36.41 9.72 18.64
CA GLY A 516 -37.60 8.89 18.44
C GLY A 516 -38.85 9.61 17.89
N ALA A 517 -38.86 10.94 17.88
CA ALA A 517 -39.97 11.73 17.30
C ALA A 517 -39.68 12.07 15.83
N GLU A 518 -40.72 12.16 15.02
CA GLU A 518 -40.61 12.67 13.65
C GLU A 518 -40.32 14.17 13.70
N ALA A 519 -39.16 14.57 13.21
CA ALA A 519 -38.72 15.95 13.18
C ALA A 519 -39.07 16.63 11.85
N LEU A 520 -38.98 15.88 10.73
CA LEU A 520 -39.19 16.42 9.40
C LEU A 520 -39.56 15.30 8.43
N THR A 521 -40.64 15.54 7.62
CA THR A 521 -40.93 14.76 6.41
C THR A 521 -40.80 15.69 5.21
N PHE A 522 -40.07 15.27 4.17
CA PHE A 522 -39.76 16.10 3.02
C PHE A 522 -39.88 15.32 1.70
N PRO A 523 -40.23 15.97 0.59
CA PRO A 523 -40.18 15.35 -0.72
C PRO A 523 -38.72 15.11 -1.11
N TYR A 524 -38.40 13.95 -1.67
CA TYR A 524 -37.08 13.59 -2.13
C TYR A 524 -37.07 13.27 -3.61
N GLN A 525 -36.21 13.92 -4.35
CA GLN A 525 -35.89 13.57 -5.73
C GLN A 525 -34.40 13.44 -5.84
N PRO A 526 -33.86 12.32 -6.36
CA PRO A 526 -32.43 12.14 -6.49
C PRO A 526 -31.84 13.17 -7.46
N VAL A 527 -30.76 13.78 -7.07
CA VAL A 527 -29.93 14.67 -7.92
C VAL A 527 -28.69 13.90 -8.32
N GLU A 528 -28.30 13.94 -9.59
CA GLU A 528 -27.09 13.28 -10.06
C GLU A 528 -25.84 13.87 -9.39
N ASN A 529 -24.83 13.03 -9.19
CA ASN A 529 -23.55 13.39 -8.59
C ASN A 529 -23.63 13.92 -7.14
N THR A 530 -24.57 13.47 -6.35
CA THR A 530 -24.68 13.80 -4.92
C THR A 530 -24.25 12.64 -4.04
N GLY A 531 -23.50 12.95 -2.99
CA GLY A 531 -23.14 12.02 -1.92
C GLY A 531 -24.03 12.16 -0.69
N LEU A 532 -23.57 11.58 0.41
CA LEU A 532 -24.16 11.70 1.72
C LEU A 532 -23.15 12.35 2.68
N TYR A 533 -23.54 13.41 3.36
CA TYR A 533 -22.62 14.21 4.16
C TYR A 533 -23.21 14.57 5.53
N LEU A 534 -22.35 14.65 6.55
CA LEU A 534 -22.64 15.34 7.80
C LEU A 534 -22.08 16.76 7.73
N VAL A 535 -22.89 17.72 8.15
CA VAL A 535 -22.49 19.13 8.24
C VAL A 535 -22.40 19.53 9.70
N LEU A 536 -21.27 20.07 10.08
CA LEU A 536 -20.98 20.56 11.42
C LEU A 536 -20.72 22.07 11.33
N ASP A 537 -21.41 22.86 12.11
CA ASP A 537 -21.27 24.29 12.13
C ASP A 537 -21.11 24.78 13.58
N ASN A 538 -19.91 25.16 13.96
CA ASN A 538 -19.57 25.61 15.32
C ASN A 538 -19.89 24.56 16.42
N ILE A 539 -19.74 23.29 16.15
CA ILE A 539 -20.10 22.21 17.09
C ILE A 539 -19.02 21.13 17.19
N CYS A 540 -18.88 20.57 18.38
CA CYS A 540 -18.23 19.29 18.61
C CYS A 540 -19.31 18.24 18.87
N VAL A 541 -19.22 17.10 18.20
CA VAL A 541 -20.11 15.94 18.47
C VAL A 541 -19.28 14.67 18.62
N ARG A 542 -19.76 13.76 19.43
CA ARG A 542 -19.21 12.43 19.64
C ARG A 542 -20.22 11.40 19.24
N LEU A 543 -19.98 10.70 18.16
CA LEU A 543 -20.83 9.62 17.68
C LEU A 543 -20.43 8.32 18.36
N THR A 544 -21.40 7.63 18.94
CA THR A 544 -21.24 6.30 19.55
C THR A 544 -21.78 5.21 18.65
N LYS A 545 -22.63 5.57 17.68
CA LYS A 545 -23.16 4.69 16.65
C LYS A 545 -23.39 5.49 15.37
N LEU A 546 -22.99 4.90 14.27
CA LEU A 546 -23.41 5.30 12.94
C LEU A 546 -23.68 4.03 12.12
N GLN A 547 -24.83 3.98 11.52
CA GLN A 547 -25.26 2.85 10.70
C GLN A 547 -25.97 3.39 9.46
N LEU A 548 -25.61 2.86 8.30
CA LEU A 548 -26.28 3.16 7.04
C LEU A 548 -26.68 1.84 6.38
N GLN A 549 -27.96 1.68 6.14
CA GLN A 549 -28.56 0.46 5.58
C GLN A 549 -29.31 0.74 4.30
#